data_ab858e6b12cbd04b1e6d70e3bf65f022
#
_entry.id   ab858e6b12cbd04b1e6d70e3bf65f022
#
_cell.length_a   1.000
_cell.length_b   1.000
_cell.length_c   1.000
_cell.angle_alpha   90.00
_cell.angle_beta   90.00
_cell.angle_gamma   90.00
#
_symmetry.space_group_name_H-M   'P 1'
#
loop_
_entity.id
_entity.type
_entity.pdbx_description
1 polymer ?
#
loop_
_entity_poly.entity_id
_entity_poly.type
_entity_poly.pdbx_seq_one_letter_code
_entity_poly.pdbx_strand_id
1 'polypeptide(L)'
;ARVPNVLVVHPSVPANDLASFIAYAKSRPGSVNYSSGGNGSAAHMTMAYLALQAGLTMQHVPYKGTAPAVNDLVAGQVQALFTGVPAVLAQIRAGQIKAIAVSSPQRIAALPNVPTVSEAGLPGFEADQWYGVVGPANMPADVVSKINTQINASLKSPAILERLQNEGAQPMPSSPKVFADLIANDLPRWRKVIIDSKMTL
;
A
#
# COMPACT_ATOMS: atom_id res chain seq x y z
N ALA A 1 -6.20 6.68 10.17
CA ALA A 1 -4.92 6.97 9.53
C ALA A 1 -4.88 6.37 8.13
N ARG A 2 -4.11 6.97 7.23
CA ARG A 2 -3.82 6.45 5.89
C ARG A 2 -2.34 6.07 5.83
N VAL A 3 -2.04 4.94 5.22
CA VAL A 3 -0.67 4.45 5.03
C VAL A 3 -0.46 4.17 3.55
N PRO A 4 0.31 5.02 2.86
CA PRO A 4 0.69 4.77 1.49
C PRO A 4 1.47 3.47 1.33
N ASN A 5 1.20 2.75 0.24
CA ASN A 5 2.06 1.65 -0.17
C ASN A 5 3.20 2.19 -1.06
N VAL A 6 4.29 1.47 -1.09
CA VAL A 6 5.42 1.73 -1.98
C VAL A 6 5.77 0.46 -2.76
N LEU A 7 5.89 0.59 -4.07
CA LEU A 7 6.47 -0.44 -4.92
C LEU A 7 7.97 -0.43 -4.72
N VAL A 8 8.50 -1.55 -4.26
CA VAL A 8 9.92 -1.77 -4.07
C VAL A 8 10.40 -2.97 -4.86
N VAL A 9 11.64 -2.92 -5.31
CA VAL A 9 12.28 -4.01 -6.05
C VAL A 9 13.66 -4.32 -5.47
N HIS A 10 14.09 -5.58 -5.63
CA HIS A 10 15.47 -5.97 -5.31
C HIS A 10 16.46 -5.24 -6.24
N PRO A 11 17.67 -4.86 -5.78
CA PRO A 11 18.66 -4.14 -6.59
C PRO A 11 19.05 -4.83 -7.91
N SER A 12 18.96 -6.16 -8.00
CA SER A 12 19.23 -6.92 -9.22
C SER A 12 18.20 -6.69 -10.35
N VAL A 13 17.02 -6.15 -10.02
CA VAL A 13 16.04 -5.78 -11.04
C VAL A 13 16.52 -4.53 -11.77
N PRO A 14 16.69 -4.55 -13.11
CA PRO A 14 17.21 -3.43 -13.87
C PRO A 14 16.12 -2.38 -14.13
N ALA A 15 15.50 -1.91 -13.05
CA ALA A 15 14.47 -0.87 -13.07
C ALA A 15 14.77 0.17 -11.99
N ASN A 16 14.68 1.46 -12.35
CA ASN A 16 14.88 2.59 -11.44
C ASN A 16 13.66 3.52 -11.37
N ASP A 17 12.64 3.25 -12.18
CA ASP A 17 11.36 3.94 -12.23
C ASP A 17 10.24 2.98 -12.63
N LEU A 18 8.99 3.46 -12.61
CA LEU A 18 7.82 2.65 -12.93
C LEU A 18 7.82 2.18 -14.39
N ALA A 19 8.24 3.03 -15.32
CA ALA A 19 8.24 2.69 -16.74
C ALA A 19 9.22 1.54 -17.05
N SER A 20 10.43 1.61 -16.51
CA SER A 20 11.43 0.54 -16.62
C SER A 20 11.03 -0.74 -15.89
N PHE A 21 10.34 -0.63 -14.73
CA PHE A 21 9.77 -1.81 -14.06
C PHE A 21 8.69 -2.48 -14.91
N ILE A 22 7.76 -1.70 -15.47
CA ILE A 22 6.71 -2.22 -16.36
C ILE A 22 7.33 -2.87 -17.59
N ALA A 23 8.31 -2.25 -18.22
CA ALA A 23 9.01 -2.82 -19.38
C ALA A 23 9.73 -4.14 -19.03
N TYR A 24 10.41 -4.17 -17.89
CA TYR A 24 11.06 -5.38 -17.36
C TYR A 24 10.06 -6.51 -17.14
N ALA A 25 8.91 -6.24 -16.49
CA ALA A 25 7.90 -7.25 -16.23
C ALA A 25 7.21 -7.73 -17.53
N LYS A 26 6.92 -6.83 -18.48
CA LYS A 26 6.33 -7.17 -19.77
C LYS A 26 7.25 -8.03 -20.64
N SER A 27 8.57 -7.83 -20.56
CA SER A 27 9.54 -8.64 -21.31
C SER A 27 9.71 -10.06 -20.74
N ARG A 28 9.13 -10.35 -19.56
CA ARG A 28 9.26 -11.62 -18.83
C ARG A 28 7.94 -12.08 -18.24
N PRO A 29 6.90 -12.30 -19.07
CA PRO A 29 5.57 -12.64 -18.57
C PRO A 29 5.61 -13.93 -17.72
N GLY A 30 5.05 -13.85 -16.51
CA GLY A 30 5.02 -14.97 -15.56
C GLY A 30 6.34 -15.30 -14.85
N SER A 31 7.45 -14.59 -15.17
CA SER A 31 8.77 -14.87 -14.58
C SER A 31 9.19 -13.88 -13.51
N VAL A 32 8.43 -12.81 -13.30
CA VAL A 32 8.67 -11.86 -12.21
C VAL A 32 7.85 -12.28 -11.01
N ASN A 33 8.53 -12.66 -9.93
CA ASN A 33 7.89 -13.03 -8.67
C ASN A 33 7.72 -11.78 -7.79
N TYR A 34 6.54 -11.64 -7.19
CA TYR A 34 6.31 -10.64 -6.16
C TYR A 34 5.80 -11.27 -4.88
N SER A 35 6.30 -10.79 -3.75
CA SER A 35 5.87 -11.24 -2.43
C SER A 35 4.69 -10.46 -1.89
N SER A 36 3.98 -11.06 -0.93
CA SER A 36 2.96 -10.38 -0.13
C SER A 36 2.85 -10.98 1.27
N GLY A 37 2.13 -10.31 2.15
CA GLY A 37 1.82 -10.84 3.48
C GLY A 37 0.78 -11.97 3.51
N GLY A 38 0.43 -12.53 2.34
CA GLY A 38 -0.55 -13.60 2.16
C GLY A 38 -1.65 -13.23 1.18
N ASN A 39 -2.47 -14.21 0.82
CA ASN A 39 -3.62 -14.02 -0.06
C ASN A 39 -4.57 -12.97 0.52
N GLY A 40 -5.06 -12.05 -0.32
CA GLY A 40 -5.95 -10.97 0.08
C GLY A 40 -5.32 -9.88 0.95
N SER A 41 -4.02 -9.95 1.28
CA SER A 41 -3.33 -8.88 1.98
C SER A 41 -3.30 -7.59 1.15
N ALA A 42 -3.12 -6.44 1.80
CA ALA A 42 -3.01 -5.16 1.10
C ALA A 42 -1.90 -5.17 0.04
N ALA A 43 -0.77 -5.81 0.32
CA ALA A 43 0.33 -5.98 -0.62
C ALA A 43 -0.08 -6.79 -1.86
N HIS A 44 -0.80 -7.90 -1.68
CA HIS A 44 -1.34 -8.70 -2.79
C HIS A 44 -2.33 -7.89 -3.63
N MET A 45 -3.31 -7.26 -2.99
CA MET A 45 -4.34 -6.46 -3.64
C MET A 45 -3.75 -5.29 -4.45
N THR A 46 -2.80 -4.55 -3.85
CA THR A 46 -2.17 -3.40 -4.52
C THR A 46 -1.33 -3.82 -5.71
N MET A 47 -0.56 -4.92 -5.60
CA MET A 47 0.24 -5.42 -6.73
C MET A 47 -0.65 -5.98 -7.85
N ALA A 48 -1.73 -6.69 -7.51
CA ALA A 48 -2.70 -7.16 -8.49
C ALA A 48 -3.39 -6.00 -9.22
N TYR A 49 -3.72 -4.92 -8.51
CA TYR A 49 -4.26 -3.71 -9.12
C TYR A 49 -3.26 -3.04 -10.07
N LEU A 50 -1.99 -2.93 -9.68
CA LEU A 50 -0.93 -2.44 -10.56
C LEU A 50 -0.78 -3.32 -11.80
N ALA A 51 -0.74 -4.64 -11.62
CA ALA A 51 -0.61 -5.60 -12.70
C ALA A 51 -1.76 -5.48 -13.71
N LEU A 52 -2.99 -5.34 -13.20
CA LEU A 52 -4.20 -5.15 -14.01
C LEU A 52 -4.11 -3.86 -14.83
N GLN A 53 -3.78 -2.73 -14.21
CA GLN A 53 -3.70 -1.42 -14.86
C GLN A 53 -2.57 -1.33 -15.89
N ALA A 54 -1.45 -1.98 -15.63
CA ALA A 54 -0.27 -1.96 -16.51
C ALA A 54 -0.23 -3.13 -17.52
N GLY A 55 -1.18 -4.07 -17.45
CA GLY A 55 -1.21 -5.26 -18.31
C GLY A 55 0.00 -6.19 -18.07
N LEU A 56 0.30 -6.47 -16.79
CA LEU A 56 1.43 -7.32 -16.39
C LEU A 56 0.96 -8.73 -16.01
N THR A 57 1.77 -9.72 -16.35
CA THR A 57 1.64 -11.09 -15.87
C THR A 57 2.82 -11.39 -14.96
N MET A 58 2.57 -11.49 -13.64
CA MET A 58 3.57 -11.75 -12.61
C MET A 58 3.13 -12.91 -11.72
N GLN A 59 4.09 -13.56 -11.06
CA GLN A 59 3.83 -14.69 -10.17
C GLN A 59 3.73 -14.20 -8.72
N HIS A 60 2.61 -14.47 -8.07
CA HIS A 60 2.41 -14.16 -6.65
C HIS A 60 3.05 -15.23 -5.76
N VAL A 61 3.82 -14.79 -4.76
CA VAL A 61 4.41 -15.63 -3.70
C VAL A 61 3.88 -15.17 -2.35
N PRO A 62 2.87 -15.86 -1.78
CA PRO A 62 2.27 -15.50 -0.51
C PRO A 62 3.14 -15.95 0.67
N TYR A 63 3.31 -15.07 1.66
CA TYR A 63 3.98 -15.35 2.93
C TYR A 63 3.01 -15.25 4.10
N LYS A 64 3.40 -15.78 5.27
CA LYS A 64 2.64 -15.65 6.52
C LYS A 64 2.99 -14.32 7.21
N GLY A 65 2.64 -13.21 6.56
CA GLY A 65 2.87 -11.85 7.05
C GLY A 65 3.89 -11.06 6.23
N THR A 66 3.98 -9.75 6.52
CA THR A 66 4.80 -8.82 5.74
C THR A 66 6.30 -9.00 6.01
N ALA A 67 6.70 -9.30 7.25
CA ALA A 67 8.12 -9.40 7.60
C ALA A 67 8.89 -10.46 6.79
N PRO A 68 8.44 -11.73 6.69
CA PRO A 68 9.11 -12.72 5.85
C PRO A 68 9.08 -12.35 4.36
N ALA A 69 8.02 -11.69 3.87
CA ALA A 69 7.95 -11.22 2.49
C ALA A 69 9.03 -10.16 2.18
N VAL A 70 9.29 -9.25 3.13
CA VAL A 70 10.36 -8.24 3.01
C VAL A 70 11.75 -8.89 3.08
N ASN A 71 11.95 -9.85 3.98
CA ASN A 71 13.23 -10.54 4.11
C ASN A 71 13.63 -11.26 2.81
N ASP A 72 12.70 -11.93 2.17
CA ASP A 72 12.95 -12.64 0.91
C ASP A 72 13.13 -11.68 -0.28
N LEU A 73 12.49 -10.50 -0.26
CA LEU A 73 12.80 -9.44 -1.21
C LEU A 73 14.25 -8.93 -1.04
N VAL A 74 14.68 -8.66 0.19
CA VAL A 74 16.05 -8.20 0.50
C VAL A 74 17.08 -9.27 0.12
N ALA A 75 16.74 -10.55 0.31
CA ALA A 75 17.59 -11.67 -0.08
C ALA A 75 17.57 -11.99 -1.60
N GLY A 76 16.74 -11.27 -2.39
CA GLY A 76 16.64 -11.48 -3.83
C GLY A 76 15.87 -12.73 -4.28
N GLN A 77 15.18 -13.42 -3.35
CA GLN A 77 14.35 -14.60 -3.67
C GLN A 77 13.10 -14.21 -4.49
N VAL A 78 12.63 -12.99 -4.33
CA VAL A 78 11.57 -12.39 -5.13
C VAL A 78 12.04 -11.05 -5.68
N GLN A 79 11.44 -10.59 -6.78
CA GLN A 79 11.88 -9.41 -7.51
C GLN A 79 11.20 -8.13 -7.03
N ALA A 80 9.96 -8.21 -6.55
CA ALA A 80 9.14 -7.05 -6.23
C ALA A 80 8.23 -7.27 -5.01
N LEU A 81 7.84 -6.16 -4.39
CA LEU A 81 6.83 -6.12 -3.33
C LEU A 81 6.14 -4.75 -3.38
N PHE A 82 4.82 -4.71 -3.21
CA PHE A 82 4.08 -3.46 -3.07
C PHE A 82 3.43 -3.42 -1.69
N THR A 83 4.04 -2.76 -0.73
CA THR A 83 3.62 -2.82 0.69
C THR A 83 3.62 -1.46 1.36
N GLY A 84 3.02 -1.38 2.55
CA GLY A 84 3.02 -0.15 3.35
C GLY A 84 4.42 0.37 3.63
N VAL A 85 4.61 1.68 3.45
CA VAL A 85 5.90 2.36 3.62
C VAL A 85 6.60 2.01 4.95
N PRO A 86 5.92 1.96 6.11
CA PRO A 86 6.58 1.64 7.38
C PRO A 86 7.32 0.30 7.38
N ALA A 87 6.82 -0.67 6.62
CA ALA A 87 7.39 -2.02 6.60
C ALA A 87 8.74 -2.12 5.90
N VAL A 88 9.09 -1.15 5.04
CA VAL A 88 10.28 -1.21 4.16
C VAL A 88 11.13 0.06 4.19
N LEU A 89 10.72 1.09 4.94
CA LEU A 89 11.39 2.39 4.95
C LEU A 89 12.86 2.30 5.39
N ALA A 90 13.16 1.45 6.38
CA ALA A 90 14.53 1.24 6.85
C ALA A 90 15.41 0.60 5.76
N GLN A 91 14.90 -0.40 5.06
CA GLN A 91 15.62 -1.10 3.97
C GLN A 91 15.83 -0.19 2.76
N ILE A 92 14.86 0.66 2.43
CA ILE A 92 15.00 1.68 1.38
C ILE A 92 16.11 2.67 1.74
N ARG A 93 16.11 3.20 2.97
CA ARG A 93 17.14 4.13 3.46
C ARG A 93 18.53 3.51 3.52
N ALA A 94 18.61 2.21 3.81
CA ALA A 94 19.86 1.45 3.82
C ALA A 94 20.32 1.04 2.41
N GLY A 95 19.56 1.34 1.35
CA GLY A 95 19.88 0.95 -0.03
C GLY A 95 19.78 -0.55 -0.31
N GLN A 96 19.16 -1.33 0.57
CA GLN A 96 19.00 -2.78 0.41
C GLN A 96 17.94 -3.14 -0.63
N ILE A 97 16.97 -2.24 -0.86
CA ILE A 97 15.93 -2.35 -1.90
C ILE A 97 15.71 -0.98 -2.54
N LYS A 98 15.23 -0.95 -3.76
CA LYS A 98 14.94 0.28 -4.50
C LYS A 98 13.45 0.61 -4.44
N ALA A 99 13.11 1.86 -4.05
CA ALA A 99 11.75 2.38 -4.13
C ALA A 99 11.47 2.89 -5.55
N ILE A 100 10.37 2.46 -6.15
CA ILE A 100 10.00 2.78 -7.54
C ILE A 100 8.88 3.82 -7.61
N ALA A 101 7.79 3.63 -6.89
CA ALA A 101 6.67 4.55 -6.86
C ALA A 101 5.80 4.35 -5.61
N VAL A 102 5.09 5.39 -5.16
CA VAL A 102 4.13 5.30 -4.06
C VAL A 102 2.69 5.26 -4.58
N SER A 103 1.80 4.60 -3.84
CA SER A 103 0.39 4.40 -4.22
C SER A 103 -0.51 5.60 -3.97
N SER A 104 -0.02 6.59 -3.21
CA SER A 104 -0.79 7.77 -2.82
C SER A 104 -1.00 8.75 -3.99
N PRO A 105 -2.06 9.57 -3.94
CA PRO A 105 -2.30 10.59 -4.97
C PRO A 105 -1.24 11.70 -4.99
N GLN A 106 -0.48 11.86 -3.90
CA GLN A 106 0.61 12.82 -3.76
C GLN A 106 1.85 12.14 -3.21
N ARG A 107 3.03 12.70 -3.50
CA ARG A 107 4.30 12.26 -2.91
C ARG A 107 4.26 12.38 -1.39
N ILE A 108 5.03 11.55 -0.72
CA ILE A 108 5.08 11.50 0.74
C ILE A 108 6.38 12.08 1.28
N ALA A 109 6.31 12.74 2.44
CA ALA A 109 7.47 13.37 3.06
C ALA A 109 8.59 12.37 3.43
N ALA A 110 8.23 11.12 3.77
CA ALA A 110 9.20 10.08 4.09
C ALA A 110 10.06 9.64 2.90
N LEU A 111 9.55 9.82 1.64
CA LEU A 111 10.20 9.45 0.38
C LEU A 111 9.97 10.55 -0.68
N PRO A 112 10.49 11.78 -0.51
CA PRO A 112 10.12 12.94 -1.32
C PRO A 112 10.55 12.83 -2.79
N ASN A 113 11.57 12.04 -3.06
CA ASN A 113 12.10 11.82 -4.43
C ASN A 113 11.41 10.66 -5.16
N VAL A 114 10.56 9.87 -4.48
CA VAL A 114 9.83 8.76 -5.09
C VAL A 114 8.52 9.31 -5.67
N PRO A 115 8.28 9.16 -6.99
CA PRO A 115 7.05 9.63 -7.61
C PRO A 115 5.84 8.80 -7.18
N THR A 116 4.65 9.33 -7.40
CA THR A 116 3.43 8.51 -7.30
C THR A 116 3.29 7.62 -8.54
N VAL A 117 2.57 6.51 -8.42
CA VAL A 117 2.23 5.65 -9.57
C VAL A 117 1.44 6.45 -10.61
N SER A 118 0.59 7.38 -10.16
CA SER A 118 -0.19 8.26 -11.04
C SER A 118 0.71 9.20 -11.84
N GLU A 119 1.70 9.88 -11.19
CA GLU A 119 2.68 10.72 -11.87
C GLU A 119 3.56 9.93 -12.84
N ALA A 120 3.85 8.67 -12.50
CA ALA A 120 4.79 7.82 -13.24
C ALA A 120 4.16 7.06 -14.43
N GLY A 121 2.91 7.39 -14.82
CA GLY A 121 2.33 6.89 -16.06
C GLY A 121 1.04 6.08 -15.94
N LEU A 122 0.47 5.94 -14.75
CA LEU A 122 -0.86 5.33 -14.53
C LEU A 122 -1.81 6.32 -13.86
N PRO A 123 -2.34 7.30 -14.60
CA PRO A 123 -3.19 8.35 -14.04
C PRO A 123 -4.38 7.81 -13.26
N GLY A 124 -4.64 8.40 -12.08
CA GLY A 124 -5.75 7.99 -11.21
C GLY A 124 -5.48 6.73 -10.39
N PHE A 125 -4.27 6.17 -10.45
CA PHE A 125 -3.89 5.07 -9.56
C PHE A 125 -3.83 5.57 -8.12
N GLU A 126 -4.59 4.92 -7.25
CA GLU A 126 -4.57 5.13 -5.80
C GLU A 126 -4.86 3.79 -5.12
N ALA A 127 -4.00 3.37 -4.19
CA ALA A 127 -4.13 2.10 -3.49
C ALA A 127 -3.52 2.16 -2.07
N ASP A 128 -3.82 3.24 -1.35
CA ASP A 128 -3.37 3.39 0.03
C ASP A 128 -4.15 2.48 0.97
N GLN A 129 -3.48 2.02 2.01
CA GLN A 129 -4.14 1.37 3.13
C GLN A 129 -4.77 2.44 4.04
N TRP A 130 -5.92 2.13 4.61
CA TRP A 130 -6.50 2.94 5.66
C TRP A 130 -6.75 2.11 6.91
N TYR A 131 -6.65 2.75 8.05
CA TYR A 131 -6.90 2.16 9.36
C TYR A 131 -7.97 2.96 10.06
N GLY A 132 -8.99 2.26 10.52
CA GLY A 132 -10.11 2.85 11.25
C GLY A 132 -10.47 2.04 12.49
N VAL A 133 -11.26 2.63 13.36
CA VAL A 133 -11.83 1.97 14.55
C VAL A 133 -13.29 1.69 14.28
N VAL A 134 -13.71 0.46 14.46
CA VAL A 134 -15.10 0.03 14.38
C VAL A 134 -15.54 -0.54 15.73
N GLY A 135 -16.83 -0.45 16.00
CA GLY A 135 -17.43 -0.99 17.20
C GLY A 135 -18.55 -1.98 16.87
N PRO A 136 -19.12 -2.66 17.90
CA PRO A 136 -20.29 -3.52 17.73
C PRO A 136 -21.47 -2.77 17.10
N ALA A 137 -22.35 -3.51 16.43
CA ALA A 137 -23.60 -2.94 15.91
C ALA A 137 -24.44 -2.37 17.06
N ASN A 138 -25.21 -1.32 16.75
CA ASN A 138 -26.15 -0.68 17.70
C ASN A 138 -25.50 -0.02 18.94
N MET A 139 -24.24 0.40 18.84
CA MET A 139 -23.66 1.24 19.89
C MET A 139 -24.47 2.54 20.07
N PRO A 140 -24.67 3.02 21.33
CA PRO A 140 -25.29 4.32 21.57
C PRO A 140 -24.57 5.45 20.84
N ALA A 141 -25.32 6.34 20.20
CA ALA A 141 -24.76 7.41 19.35
C ALA A 141 -23.85 8.39 20.12
N ASP A 142 -24.15 8.65 21.36
CA ASP A 142 -23.36 9.49 22.28
C ASP A 142 -21.99 8.85 22.56
N VAL A 143 -21.93 7.53 22.74
CA VAL A 143 -20.68 6.77 22.94
C VAL A 143 -19.83 6.83 21.68
N VAL A 144 -20.42 6.59 20.49
CA VAL A 144 -19.72 6.71 19.21
C VAL A 144 -19.16 8.12 19.01
N SER A 145 -19.97 9.14 19.28
CA SER A 145 -19.57 10.55 19.19
C SER A 145 -18.40 10.88 20.10
N LYS A 146 -18.45 10.40 21.35
CA LYS A 146 -17.42 10.62 22.36
C LYS A 146 -16.08 10.00 21.95
N ILE A 147 -16.11 8.73 21.50
CA ILE A 147 -14.93 8.02 21.01
C ILE A 147 -14.34 8.72 19.78
N ASN A 148 -15.17 9.06 18.79
CA ASN A 148 -14.74 9.76 17.59
C ASN A 148 -14.06 11.10 17.90
N THR A 149 -14.65 11.89 18.81
CA THR A 149 -14.08 13.16 19.24
C THR A 149 -12.69 12.98 19.86
N GLN A 150 -12.52 11.99 20.74
CA GLN A 150 -11.25 11.72 21.41
C GLN A 150 -10.18 11.22 20.41
N ILE A 151 -10.54 10.30 19.52
CA ILE A 151 -9.63 9.83 18.47
C ILE A 151 -9.17 10.98 17.57
N ASN A 152 -10.11 11.82 17.10
CA ASN A 152 -9.80 12.97 16.26
C ASN A 152 -8.94 14.02 16.97
N ALA A 153 -9.14 14.23 18.27
CA ALA A 153 -8.27 15.08 19.08
C ALA A 153 -6.86 14.51 19.21
N SER A 154 -6.75 13.22 19.49
CA SER A 154 -5.46 12.51 19.59
C SER A 154 -4.66 12.58 18.28
N LEU A 155 -5.30 12.42 17.13
CA LEU A 155 -4.67 12.51 15.81
C LEU A 155 -4.12 13.91 15.48
N LYS A 156 -4.46 14.94 16.25
CA LYS A 156 -3.94 16.31 16.13
C LYS A 156 -2.80 16.59 17.10
N SER A 157 -2.48 15.69 18.02
CA SER A 157 -1.40 15.90 19.00
C SER A 157 -0.04 15.87 18.31
N PRO A 158 0.91 16.76 18.66
CA PRO A 158 2.24 16.81 18.05
C PRO A 158 2.98 15.48 18.09
N ALA A 159 2.94 14.78 19.21
CA ALA A 159 3.61 13.49 19.38
C ALA A 159 3.09 12.40 18.43
N ILE A 160 1.76 12.34 18.20
CA ILE A 160 1.17 11.37 17.27
C ILE A 160 1.45 11.78 15.82
N LEU A 161 1.37 13.08 15.51
CA LEU A 161 1.71 13.59 14.17
C LEU A 161 3.15 13.27 13.80
N GLU A 162 4.10 13.53 14.68
CA GLU A 162 5.51 13.23 14.48
C GLU A 162 5.74 11.73 14.26
N ARG A 163 5.13 10.89 15.09
CA ARG A 163 5.24 9.42 14.95
C ARG A 163 4.69 8.94 13.61
N LEU A 164 3.51 9.37 13.22
CA LEU A 164 2.90 9.00 11.94
C LEU A 164 3.77 9.45 10.76
N GLN A 165 4.29 10.68 10.79
CA GLN A 165 5.18 11.20 9.75
C GLN A 165 6.47 10.38 9.63
N ASN A 166 7.09 10.03 10.76
CA ASN A 166 8.32 9.23 10.78
C ASN A 166 8.11 7.83 10.20
N GLU A 167 6.92 7.29 10.33
CA GLU A 167 6.50 6.00 9.76
C GLU A 167 5.94 6.14 8.33
N GLY A 168 5.89 7.34 7.75
CA GLY A 168 5.31 7.58 6.43
C GLY A 168 3.79 7.46 6.38
N ALA A 169 3.13 7.43 7.54
CA ALA A 169 1.69 7.42 7.67
C ALA A 169 1.12 8.85 7.76
N GLN A 170 -0.14 9.01 7.40
CA GLN A 170 -0.85 10.28 7.44
C GLN A 170 -2.04 10.22 8.41
N PRO A 171 -2.23 11.24 9.27
CA PRO A 171 -3.43 11.34 10.07
C PRO A 171 -4.65 11.58 9.16
N MET A 172 -5.77 10.94 9.47
CA MET A 172 -7.01 11.07 8.71
C MET A 172 -8.20 11.23 9.70
N PRO A 173 -8.26 12.36 10.44
CA PRO A 173 -9.41 12.62 11.31
C PRO A 173 -10.67 12.75 10.47
N SER A 174 -11.74 12.07 10.85
CA SER A 174 -12.99 12.07 10.09
C SER A 174 -14.20 11.81 11.00
N SER A 175 -15.40 12.15 10.50
CA SER A 175 -16.64 11.74 11.16
C SER A 175 -16.95 10.27 10.88
N PRO A 176 -17.80 9.62 11.72
CA PRO A 176 -18.28 8.26 11.46
C PRO A 176 -18.91 8.09 10.08
N LYS A 177 -19.66 9.11 9.61
CA LYS A 177 -20.28 9.09 8.28
C LYS A 177 -19.22 9.04 7.15
N VAL A 178 -18.19 9.89 7.21
CA VAL A 178 -17.12 9.92 6.22
C VAL A 178 -16.39 8.57 6.16
N PHE A 179 -16.20 7.92 7.32
CA PHE A 179 -15.59 6.59 7.36
C PHE A 179 -16.51 5.51 6.79
N ALA A 180 -17.81 5.57 7.06
CA ALA A 180 -18.80 4.67 6.46
C ALA A 180 -18.84 4.82 4.92
N ASP A 181 -18.84 6.06 4.42
CA ASP A 181 -18.82 6.35 2.99
C ASP A 181 -17.52 5.81 2.33
N LEU A 182 -16.37 5.93 3.00
CA LEU A 182 -15.11 5.35 2.54
C LEU A 182 -15.21 3.83 2.36
N ILE A 183 -15.74 3.12 3.37
CA ILE A 183 -15.93 1.66 3.30
C ILE A 183 -16.88 1.30 2.15
N ALA A 184 -18.01 2.00 2.04
CA ALA A 184 -19.01 1.75 1.00
C ALA A 184 -18.45 1.94 -0.42
N ASN A 185 -17.57 2.92 -0.61
CA ASN A 185 -16.94 3.19 -1.92
C ASN A 185 -15.80 2.23 -2.24
N ASP A 186 -15.03 1.79 -1.24
CA ASP A 186 -13.91 0.88 -1.45
C ASP A 186 -14.36 -0.56 -1.75
N LEU A 187 -15.43 -1.03 -1.15
CA LEU A 187 -15.92 -2.41 -1.35
C LEU A 187 -16.16 -2.76 -2.83
N PRO A 188 -16.93 -2.01 -3.63
CA PRO A 188 -17.15 -2.34 -5.03
C PRO A 188 -15.89 -2.20 -5.87
N ARG A 189 -15.01 -1.25 -5.56
CA ARG A 189 -13.73 -1.04 -6.24
C ARG A 189 -12.82 -2.26 -6.09
N TRP A 190 -12.56 -2.69 -4.84
CA TRP A 190 -11.71 -3.84 -4.59
C TRP A 190 -12.32 -5.16 -5.04
N ARG A 191 -13.65 -5.30 -4.95
CA ARG A 191 -14.35 -6.45 -5.54
C ARG A 191 -14.08 -6.56 -7.05
N LYS A 192 -14.12 -5.43 -7.77
CA LYS A 192 -13.79 -5.40 -9.20
C LYS A 192 -12.34 -5.83 -9.44
N VAL A 193 -11.38 -5.34 -8.66
CA VAL A 193 -9.96 -5.73 -8.78
C VAL A 193 -9.80 -7.24 -8.58
N ILE A 194 -10.43 -7.83 -7.56
CA ILE A 194 -10.37 -9.28 -7.27
C ILE A 194 -10.88 -10.09 -8.47
N ILE A 195 -12.05 -9.71 -9.02
CA ILE A 195 -12.67 -10.42 -10.14
C ILE A 195 -11.81 -10.30 -11.40
N ASP A 196 -11.42 -9.09 -11.76
CA ASP A 196 -10.71 -8.82 -13.02
C ASP A 196 -9.29 -9.39 -13.02
N SER A 197 -8.62 -9.43 -11.85
CA SER A 197 -7.29 -10.04 -11.70
C SER A 197 -7.34 -11.55 -11.51
N LYS A 198 -8.54 -12.16 -11.43
CA LYS A 198 -8.76 -13.59 -11.15
C LYS A 198 -8.04 -14.06 -9.87
N MET A 199 -8.00 -13.16 -8.88
CA MET A 199 -7.30 -13.41 -7.62
C MET A 199 -7.97 -14.52 -6.82
N THR A 200 -7.19 -15.49 -6.34
CA THR A 200 -7.62 -16.47 -5.35
C THR A 200 -7.33 -15.93 -3.94
N LEU A 201 -8.36 -15.80 -3.11
CA LEU A 201 -8.26 -15.34 -1.73
C LEU A 201 -8.06 -16.50 -0.75
#